data_66d87b5229bb554648daf8070901cc26
#
_entry.id   66d87b5229bb554648daf8070901cc26
#
_cell.length_a   1.000
_cell.length_b   1.000
_cell.length_c   1.000
_cell.angle_alpha   90.00
_cell.angle_beta   90.00
_cell.angle_gamma   90.00
#
_symmetry.space_group_name_H-M   'P 1'
#
loop_
_entity.id
_entity.type
_entity.pdbx_description
1 polymer ?
#
loop_
_entity_poly.entity_id
_entity_poly.type
_entity_poly.pdbx_seq_one_letter_code
_entity_poly.pdbx_strand_id
1 'polypeptide(L)'
;MPETLAARRPARRLREGGRRAVFARRWRAWLLACATLAGVSLVSAWPAATASAAGAAATSPAQNGRPNLPVPAAPASPGQPRASLPGFNPPPASSTTTGGAVRAQPARMPFYVATRGSTTIYLLGTLHVGDPADYPPGKPFRPPILAALAASPTLALELSPDDLLVSQDDVSKYGVCRSACLPKYLPQALWHKLEVRLRGNPAALDEIKRMRPWLASLLVETYDSLSAGLQTEYGTEAQLQNVYLRTRGKIVGLETLGEQMRSFTSLSSAQQREMLAQDLVQTPAGNLADVQTLHRLWQVGDADAIAAWQAAKSEVLARDKRVSDSIDNKIVYERNRRFVARMLLIAGPNKPVFVAIGALHLGGPKGVLQLLRQHGFVVEPG
;
A
#
# COMPACT_ATOMS: atom_id res chain seq x y z
N MET A 1 62.07 -31.22 -26.15
CA MET A 1 62.26 -30.29 -25.02
C MET A 1 62.20 -28.85 -25.58
N PRO A 2 61.32 -27.96 -25.21
CA PRO A 2 60.98 -27.56 -23.86
C PRO A 2 59.47 -27.49 -23.52
N GLU A 3 59.20 -27.53 -22.21
CA GLU A 3 57.92 -27.41 -21.55
C GLU A 3 57.27 -26.07 -21.71
N THR A 4 55.93 -26.04 -21.90
CA THR A 4 55.15 -24.80 -21.79
C THR A 4 54.27 -24.85 -20.56
N LEU A 5 54.53 -23.93 -19.62
CA LEU A 5 53.75 -23.68 -18.40
C LEU A 5 52.32 -23.21 -18.74
N ALA A 6 51.34 -23.96 -18.26
CA ALA A 6 49.92 -23.56 -18.26
C ALA A 6 49.63 -22.64 -17.04
N ALA A 7 49.32 -21.37 -17.29
CA ALA A 7 48.90 -20.45 -16.27
C ALA A 7 47.47 -20.71 -15.82
N ARG A 8 47.30 -21.04 -14.54
CA ARG A 8 46.01 -21.16 -13.84
C ARG A 8 45.40 -19.79 -13.63
N ARG A 9 44.19 -19.54 -14.13
CA ARG A 9 43.36 -18.41 -13.73
C ARG A 9 42.40 -18.86 -12.62
N PRO A 10 42.33 -18.17 -11.45
CA PRO A 10 41.47 -18.57 -10.36
C PRO A 10 40.10 -17.83 -10.36
N ALA A 11 39.08 -18.60 -10.09
CA ALA A 11 37.94 -18.30 -9.21
C ALA A 11 37.35 -16.88 -9.13
N ARG A 12 36.82 -16.32 -10.24
CA ARG A 12 36.01 -15.10 -10.18
C ARG A 12 34.50 -15.33 -10.40
N ARG A 13 34.09 -16.54 -10.80
CA ARG A 13 32.70 -16.85 -11.17
C ARG A 13 31.74 -17.17 -10.01
N LEU A 14 32.22 -17.52 -8.82
CA LEU A 14 31.38 -17.95 -7.70
C LEU A 14 30.81 -16.80 -6.85
N ARG A 15 31.38 -15.60 -6.92
CA ARG A 15 30.86 -14.42 -6.16
C ARG A 15 29.73 -13.67 -6.87
N GLU A 16 29.60 -13.76 -8.18
CA GLU A 16 28.54 -13.09 -8.94
C GLU A 16 27.19 -13.84 -8.88
N GLY A 17 27.20 -15.16 -8.78
CA GLY A 17 26.01 -15.96 -8.64
C GLY A 17 25.28 -15.74 -7.33
N GLY A 18 25.99 -15.61 -6.22
CA GLY A 18 25.41 -15.34 -4.90
C GLY A 18 24.78 -13.95 -4.79
N ARG A 19 25.38 -12.93 -5.39
CA ARG A 19 24.82 -11.56 -5.43
C ARG A 19 23.58 -11.48 -6.30
N ARG A 20 23.52 -12.21 -7.44
CA ARG A 20 22.34 -12.28 -8.31
C ARG A 20 21.18 -13.02 -7.65
N ALA A 21 21.41 -14.06 -6.87
CA ALA A 21 20.36 -14.82 -6.18
C ALA A 21 19.77 -14.05 -4.99
N VAL A 22 20.60 -13.35 -4.21
CA VAL A 22 20.15 -12.46 -3.12
C VAL A 22 19.42 -11.23 -3.68
N PHE A 23 19.90 -10.71 -4.80
CA PHE A 23 19.29 -9.60 -5.51
C PHE A 23 17.92 -9.99 -6.11
N ALA A 24 17.82 -11.16 -6.74
CA ALA A 24 16.55 -11.68 -7.26
C ALA A 24 15.51 -11.96 -6.16
N ARG A 25 15.93 -12.36 -4.95
CA ARG A 25 15.03 -12.51 -3.78
C ARG A 25 14.54 -11.17 -3.24
N ARG A 26 15.40 -10.16 -3.17
CA ARG A 26 15.02 -8.79 -2.75
C ARG A 26 14.15 -8.09 -3.80
N TRP A 27 14.40 -8.33 -5.08
CA TRP A 27 13.59 -7.87 -6.19
C TRP A 27 12.17 -8.45 -6.15
N ARG A 28 12.03 -9.75 -5.90
CA ARG A 28 10.71 -10.37 -5.73
C ARG A 28 9.93 -9.77 -4.57
N ALA A 29 10.57 -9.49 -3.45
CA ALA A 29 9.95 -8.79 -2.33
C ALA A 29 9.53 -7.35 -2.69
N TRP A 30 10.29 -6.68 -3.57
CA TRP A 30 10.01 -5.32 -4.03
C TRP A 30 8.89 -5.24 -5.06
N LEU A 31 8.86 -6.15 -6.04
CA LEU A 31 7.72 -6.30 -6.97
C LEU A 31 6.45 -6.69 -6.21
N LEU A 32 6.59 -7.46 -5.15
CA LEU A 32 5.52 -7.80 -4.22
C LEU A 32 4.96 -6.55 -3.50
N ALA A 33 5.80 -5.65 -3.04
CA ALA A 33 5.39 -4.40 -2.43
C ALA A 33 4.69 -3.46 -3.44
N CYS A 34 5.20 -3.34 -4.67
CA CYS A 34 4.53 -2.57 -5.72
C CYS A 34 3.20 -3.20 -6.16
N ALA A 35 3.11 -4.52 -6.14
CA ALA A 35 1.87 -5.24 -6.45
C ALA A 35 0.83 -5.08 -5.33
N THR A 36 1.23 -4.92 -4.06
CA THR A 36 0.30 -4.66 -2.94
C THR A 36 -0.35 -3.28 -3.03
N LEU A 37 0.33 -2.27 -3.56
CA LEU A 37 -0.29 -0.97 -3.85
C LEU A 37 -1.32 -1.04 -4.99
N ALA A 38 -1.15 -2.01 -5.87
CA ALA A 38 -2.13 -2.32 -6.91
C ALA A 38 -3.24 -3.29 -6.45
N GLY A 39 -3.32 -3.64 -5.16
CA GLY A 39 -4.28 -4.61 -4.62
C GLY A 39 -3.76 -6.04 -4.53
N VAL A 40 -2.44 -6.26 -4.63
CA VAL A 40 -1.83 -7.59 -4.71
C VAL A 40 -1.22 -7.98 -3.37
N SER A 41 -1.97 -8.70 -2.53
CA SER A 41 -1.44 -9.33 -1.30
C SER A 41 -0.88 -10.71 -1.60
N LEU A 42 0.41 -10.92 -1.34
CA LEU A 42 1.07 -12.22 -1.48
C LEU A 42 1.26 -12.88 -0.12
N VAL A 43 0.62 -14.01 0.03
CA VAL A 43 0.88 -14.93 1.16
C VAL A 43 2.16 -15.70 0.88
N SER A 44 3.27 -15.32 1.53
CA SER A 44 4.48 -16.14 1.57
C SER A 44 4.28 -17.23 2.63
N ALA A 45 4.07 -18.47 2.22
CA ALA A 45 4.19 -19.62 3.10
C ALA A 45 5.67 -19.80 3.47
N TRP A 46 6.04 -19.41 4.70
CA TRP A 46 7.34 -19.68 5.28
C TRP A 46 7.32 -21.05 5.96
N PRO A 47 8.26 -21.96 5.68
CA PRO A 47 8.39 -23.17 6.49
C PRO A 47 8.92 -22.79 7.87
N ALA A 48 8.21 -23.19 8.91
CA ALA A 48 8.63 -23.04 10.30
C ALA A 48 9.95 -23.78 10.54
N ALA A 49 11.03 -23.04 10.77
CA ALA A 49 12.26 -23.60 11.27
C ALA A 49 12.13 -23.77 12.79
N THR A 50 12.15 -25.02 13.22
CA THR A 50 12.23 -25.42 14.64
C THR A 50 13.57 -24.93 15.22
N ALA A 51 13.52 -23.95 16.11
CA ALA A 51 14.67 -23.56 16.92
C ALA A 51 14.70 -24.41 18.18
N SER A 52 15.70 -25.28 18.26
CA SER A 52 16.06 -26.04 19.48
C SER A 52 16.71 -25.08 20.49
N ALA A 53 16.22 -25.10 21.71
CA ALA A 53 16.79 -24.36 22.83
C ALA A 53 18.06 -25.04 23.34
N ALA A 54 19.14 -24.31 23.42
CA ALA A 54 20.28 -24.65 24.30
C ALA A 54 20.70 -23.40 25.06
N GLY A 55 20.54 -23.45 26.35
CA GLY A 55 20.90 -22.39 27.26
C GLY A 55 22.40 -22.30 27.52
N ALA A 56 22.89 -21.09 27.78
CA ALA A 56 24.09 -20.84 28.57
C ALA A 56 24.01 -19.44 29.20
N ALA A 57 24.12 -19.44 30.53
CA ALA A 57 24.26 -18.25 31.36
C ALA A 57 25.70 -17.74 31.32
N ALA A 58 25.90 -16.41 31.29
CA ALA A 58 27.11 -15.77 31.85
C ALA A 58 26.91 -14.25 32.00
N THR A 59 26.79 -13.84 33.23
CA THR A 59 27.49 -12.75 33.97
C THR A 59 27.84 -11.44 33.26
N SER A 60 27.27 -10.36 33.82
CA SER A 60 27.74 -8.96 33.65
C SER A 60 29.10 -8.70 34.31
N PRO A 61 29.80 -7.67 33.89
CA PRO A 61 30.30 -6.69 34.84
C PRO A 61 30.03 -5.22 34.49
N ALA A 62 30.16 -4.41 35.53
CA ALA A 62 29.75 -3.06 35.78
C ALA A 62 30.56 -1.96 35.05
N GLN A 63 29.88 -0.84 34.85
CA GLN A 63 30.27 0.56 35.04
C GLN A 63 31.63 1.08 34.57
N ASN A 64 31.56 2.12 33.70
CA ASN A 64 32.33 3.34 33.98
C ASN A 64 31.76 4.55 33.28
N GLY A 65 31.49 5.59 34.05
CA GLY A 65 30.88 6.85 33.62
C GLY A 65 31.82 7.75 32.80
N ARG A 66 31.23 8.58 31.97
CA ARG A 66 31.85 9.82 31.46
C ARG A 66 30.83 10.96 31.49
N PRO A 67 31.28 12.20 31.77
CA PRO A 67 30.39 13.32 32.07
C PRO A 67 29.73 13.94 30.83
N ASN A 68 28.49 14.41 31.03
CA ASN A 68 27.75 15.25 30.09
C ASN A 68 28.46 16.59 29.84
N LEU A 69 28.71 16.88 28.55
CA LEU A 69 28.97 18.22 28.09
C LEU A 69 27.72 18.75 27.36
N PRO A 70 27.36 20.02 27.54
CA PRO A 70 26.16 20.59 26.91
C PRO A 70 26.42 20.84 25.42
N VAL A 71 25.46 20.37 24.60
CA VAL A 71 25.40 20.64 23.15
C VAL A 71 24.80 22.04 22.97
N PRO A 72 25.45 22.95 22.24
CA PRO A 72 24.90 24.28 21.94
C PRO A 72 23.67 24.13 21.00
N ALA A 73 22.64 24.88 21.30
CA ALA A 73 21.40 24.97 20.50
C ALA A 73 21.71 25.53 19.10
N ALA A 74 21.29 24.83 18.07
CA ALA A 74 21.32 25.33 16.70
C ALA A 74 20.30 26.46 16.51
N PRO A 75 20.65 27.52 15.71
CA PRO A 75 19.74 28.64 15.46
C PRO A 75 18.52 28.17 14.64
N ALA A 76 17.35 28.66 15.05
CA ALA A 76 16.08 28.46 14.34
C ALA A 76 16.14 29.07 12.93
N SER A 77 15.94 28.28 11.91
CA SER A 77 15.73 28.76 10.55
C SER A 77 14.35 29.43 10.43
N PRO A 78 14.23 30.56 9.70
CA PRO A 78 12.95 31.24 9.52
C PRO A 78 11.99 30.34 8.72
N GLY A 79 10.78 30.16 9.26
CA GLY A 79 9.75 29.29 8.71
C GLY A 79 9.30 29.72 7.32
N GLN A 80 9.42 28.80 6.37
CA GLN A 80 8.65 28.89 5.14
C GLN A 80 7.16 28.61 5.47
N PRO A 81 6.20 29.35 4.89
CA PRO A 81 4.79 29.10 5.13
C PRO A 81 4.42 27.71 4.61
N ARG A 82 3.96 26.84 5.52
CA ARG A 82 3.31 25.59 5.16
C ARG A 82 2.07 25.94 4.33
N ALA A 83 1.97 25.44 3.12
CA ALA A 83 0.72 25.41 2.40
C ALA A 83 -0.25 24.48 3.15
N SER A 84 -1.01 25.03 4.07
CA SER A 84 -2.11 24.31 4.74
C SER A 84 -3.22 24.14 3.72
N LEU A 85 -3.71 22.92 3.55
CA LEU A 85 -4.90 22.67 2.74
C LEU A 85 -6.07 23.49 3.30
N PRO A 86 -6.71 24.36 2.50
CA PRO A 86 -7.77 25.23 2.99
C PRO A 86 -8.94 24.39 3.53
N GLY A 87 -9.30 24.60 4.78
CA GLY A 87 -10.51 24.07 5.40
C GLY A 87 -10.44 22.65 5.97
N PHE A 88 -9.29 21.98 5.93
CA PHE A 88 -9.14 20.67 6.55
C PHE A 88 -8.39 20.75 7.89
N ASN A 89 -9.12 20.67 8.99
CA ASN A 89 -8.57 20.42 10.31
C ASN A 89 -8.75 18.93 10.63
N PRO A 90 -7.68 18.12 10.70
CA PRO A 90 -7.81 16.75 11.18
C PRO A 90 -8.36 16.77 12.61
N PRO A 91 -9.19 15.77 13.00
CA PRO A 91 -9.67 15.69 14.37
C PRO A 91 -8.47 15.66 15.34
N PRO A 92 -8.58 16.30 16.52
CA PRO A 92 -7.49 16.31 17.48
C PRO A 92 -7.10 14.89 17.86
N ALA A 93 -5.80 14.63 17.89
CA ALA A 93 -5.28 13.35 18.39
C ALA A 93 -5.82 13.16 19.83
N SER A 94 -6.56 12.08 20.05
CA SER A 94 -7.04 11.74 21.38
C SER A 94 -5.85 11.51 22.30
N SER A 95 -5.55 12.49 23.15
CA SER A 95 -4.55 12.36 24.23
C SER A 95 -5.12 11.40 25.26
N THR A 96 -4.72 10.13 25.19
CA THR A 96 -5.00 9.14 26.22
C THR A 96 -4.16 9.41 27.45
N THR A 97 -4.82 9.87 28.50
CA THR A 97 -4.27 10.02 29.83
C THR A 97 -3.96 8.66 30.44
N THR A 98 -2.80 8.54 31.01
CA THR A 98 -2.19 7.38 31.69
C THR A 98 -3.07 6.83 32.81
N GLY A 99 -3.29 5.50 32.84
CA GLY A 99 -3.85 4.82 34.02
C GLY A 99 -4.47 3.47 33.69
N GLY A 100 -3.69 2.37 33.80
CA GLY A 100 -4.14 0.99 33.65
C GLY A 100 -3.92 0.44 32.24
N ALA A 101 -3.46 -0.80 32.13
CA ALA A 101 -3.22 -1.47 30.84
C ALA A 101 -4.53 -1.56 30.04
N VAL A 102 -4.84 -0.51 29.28
CA VAL A 102 -5.94 -0.50 28.32
C VAL A 102 -5.58 -1.52 27.25
N ARG A 103 -6.38 -2.58 27.13
CA ARG A 103 -6.26 -3.52 26.00
C ARG A 103 -6.30 -2.69 24.71
N ALA A 104 -5.23 -2.75 23.92
CA ALA A 104 -5.21 -2.11 22.62
C ALA A 104 -6.45 -2.53 21.83
N GLN A 105 -7.23 -1.55 21.37
CA GLN A 105 -8.41 -1.80 20.54
C GLN A 105 -7.98 -1.73 19.06
N PRO A 106 -8.55 -2.59 18.18
CA PRO A 106 -8.29 -2.50 16.75
C PRO A 106 -8.78 -1.16 16.20
N ALA A 107 -8.13 -0.70 15.12
CA ALA A 107 -8.54 0.50 14.38
C ALA A 107 -10.03 0.42 13.97
N ARG A 108 -10.70 1.58 13.90
CA ARG A 108 -12.13 1.60 13.56
C ARG A 108 -12.37 1.17 12.11
N MET A 109 -11.51 1.58 11.19
CA MET A 109 -11.55 1.30 9.76
C MET A 109 -12.86 1.77 9.10
N PRO A 110 -12.87 2.19 7.83
CA PRO A 110 -14.10 2.50 7.09
C PRO A 110 -14.90 1.22 6.84
N PHE A 111 -15.91 0.96 7.69
CA PHE A 111 -16.76 -0.22 7.60
C PHE A 111 -18.21 0.20 7.46
N TYR A 112 -18.89 -0.33 6.44
CA TYR A 112 -20.24 0.03 6.06
C TYR A 112 -21.10 -1.21 5.76
N VAL A 113 -22.40 -1.07 5.95
CA VAL A 113 -23.39 -2.10 5.63
C VAL A 113 -24.33 -1.53 4.58
N ALA A 114 -24.42 -2.18 3.43
CA ALA A 114 -25.33 -1.82 2.35
C ALA A 114 -26.44 -2.89 2.26
N THR A 115 -27.71 -2.48 2.37
CA THR A 115 -28.87 -3.38 2.35
C THR A 115 -29.88 -2.98 1.29
N ARG A 116 -30.47 -3.97 0.61
CA ARG A 116 -31.59 -3.81 -0.32
C ARG A 116 -32.46 -5.06 -0.28
N GLY A 117 -33.66 -4.94 0.36
CA GLY A 117 -34.49 -6.11 0.68
C GLY A 117 -33.72 -7.11 1.54
N SER A 118 -33.62 -8.36 1.11
CA SER A 118 -32.86 -9.41 1.79
C SER A 118 -31.40 -9.53 1.35
N THR A 119 -30.92 -8.62 0.50
CA THR A 119 -29.52 -8.59 0.03
C THR A 119 -28.69 -7.69 0.93
N THR A 120 -27.56 -8.20 1.43
CA THR A 120 -26.61 -7.47 2.28
C THR A 120 -25.22 -7.53 1.68
N ILE A 121 -24.55 -6.38 1.61
CA ILE A 121 -23.14 -6.24 1.24
C ILE A 121 -22.44 -5.50 2.38
N TYR A 122 -21.47 -6.15 3.01
CA TYR A 122 -20.55 -5.51 3.95
C TYR A 122 -19.37 -4.94 3.20
N LEU A 123 -18.97 -3.71 3.48
CA LEU A 123 -17.87 -3.04 2.79
C LEU A 123 -16.83 -2.58 3.81
N LEU A 124 -15.58 -2.95 3.60
CA LEU A 124 -14.44 -2.51 4.39
C LEU A 124 -13.43 -1.80 3.50
N GLY A 125 -13.06 -0.59 3.89
CA GLY A 125 -11.96 0.15 3.26
C GLY A 125 -10.62 -0.34 3.75
N THR A 126 -9.73 -0.71 2.83
CA THR A 126 -8.44 -1.32 3.13
C THR A 126 -7.28 -0.36 2.90
N LEU A 127 -6.16 -0.63 3.56
CA LEU A 127 -4.83 -0.11 3.24
C LEU A 127 -3.90 -1.29 2.96
N HIS A 128 -3.11 -1.19 1.90
CA HIS A 128 -2.20 -2.28 1.47
C HIS A 128 -0.97 -2.44 2.36
N VAL A 129 -0.67 -1.42 3.16
CA VAL A 129 0.35 -1.42 4.20
C VAL A 129 -0.28 -0.90 5.49
N GLY A 130 0.18 -1.34 6.66
CA GLY A 130 -0.42 -0.96 7.93
C GLY A 130 0.58 -0.95 9.07
N ASP A 131 0.10 -0.53 10.23
CA ASP A 131 0.84 -0.56 11.49
C ASP A 131 0.43 -1.81 12.29
N PRO A 132 1.38 -2.57 12.87
CA PRO A 132 1.08 -3.65 13.81
C PRO A 132 0.09 -3.26 14.91
N ALA A 133 0.15 -2.01 15.38
CA ALA A 133 -0.71 -1.50 16.43
C ALA A 133 -2.21 -1.47 16.05
N ASP A 134 -2.54 -1.42 14.77
CA ASP A 134 -3.92 -1.45 14.29
C ASP A 134 -4.58 -2.81 14.43
N TYR A 135 -3.79 -3.87 14.60
CA TYR A 135 -4.24 -5.26 14.61
C TYR A 135 -3.79 -6.00 15.91
N PRO A 136 -4.41 -5.70 17.07
CA PRO A 136 -4.05 -6.33 18.32
C PRO A 136 -4.11 -7.86 18.23
N PRO A 137 -3.15 -8.59 18.82
CA PRO A 137 -3.12 -10.05 18.80
C PRO A 137 -4.42 -10.67 19.29
N GLY A 138 -4.96 -11.65 18.57
CA GLY A 138 -6.21 -12.33 18.89
C GLY A 138 -7.50 -11.54 18.62
N LYS A 139 -7.41 -10.23 18.34
CA LYS A 139 -8.56 -9.36 18.00
C LYS A 139 -8.16 -8.36 16.91
N PRO A 140 -7.79 -8.83 15.69
CA PRO A 140 -7.28 -7.93 14.67
C PRO A 140 -8.34 -6.98 14.09
N PHE A 141 -9.62 -7.27 14.27
CA PHE A 141 -10.74 -6.45 13.83
C PHE A 141 -11.77 -6.27 14.93
N ARG A 142 -12.56 -5.19 14.83
CA ARG A 142 -13.69 -4.93 15.74
C ARG A 142 -14.74 -6.05 15.63
N PRO A 143 -15.51 -6.33 16.69
CA PRO A 143 -16.54 -7.38 16.69
C PRO A 143 -17.54 -7.27 15.53
N PRO A 144 -18.07 -6.09 15.13
CA PRO A 144 -18.97 -6.00 13.98
C PRO A 144 -18.34 -6.48 12.67
N ILE A 145 -17.05 -6.14 12.42
CA ILE A 145 -16.32 -6.59 11.22
C ILE A 145 -16.16 -8.12 11.24
N LEU A 146 -15.76 -8.69 12.38
CA LEU A 146 -15.61 -10.14 12.51
C LEU A 146 -16.94 -10.88 12.35
N ALA A 147 -18.03 -10.35 12.91
CA ALA A 147 -19.36 -10.91 12.75
C ALA A 147 -19.83 -10.89 11.29
N ALA A 148 -19.65 -9.75 10.60
CA ALA A 148 -19.98 -9.63 9.19
C ALA A 148 -19.16 -10.59 8.32
N LEU A 149 -17.85 -10.71 8.61
CA LEU A 149 -16.95 -11.63 7.91
C LEU A 149 -17.37 -13.09 8.10
N ALA A 150 -17.73 -13.47 9.33
CA ALA A 150 -18.21 -14.82 9.66
C ALA A 150 -19.58 -15.14 9.03
N ALA A 151 -20.46 -14.13 8.90
CA ALA A 151 -21.77 -14.29 8.27
C ALA A 151 -21.70 -14.41 6.74
N SER A 152 -20.57 -14.04 6.13
CA SER A 152 -20.41 -13.95 4.67
C SER A 152 -19.78 -15.20 4.09
N PRO A 153 -20.48 -16.00 3.28
CA PRO A 153 -19.91 -17.17 2.59
C PRO A 153 -18.89 -16.78 1.52
N THR A 154 -18.85 -15.51 1.13
CA THR A 154 -17.94 -14.99 0.12
C THR A 154 -17.23 -13.72 0.64
N LEU A 155 -15.90 -13.71 0.55
CA LEU A 155 -15.06 -12.55 0.68
C LEU A 155 -14.65 -12.10 -0.73
N ALA A 156 -15.02 -10.88 -1.11
CA ALA A 156 -14.62 -10.27 -2.38
C ALA A 156 -13.51 -9.24 -2.13
N LEU A 157 -12.38 -9.43 -2.77
CA LEU A 157 -11.23 -8.52 -2.78
C LEU A 157 -11.12 -7.84 -4.15
N GLU A 158 -10.29 -6.83 -4.30
CA GLU A 158 -10.00 -6.28 -5.64
C GLU A 158 -9.46 -7.37 -6.55
N LEU A 159 -8.43 -8.09 -6.10
CA LEU A 159 -7.87 -9.27 -6.78
C LEU A 159 -7.99 -10.52 -5.90
N SER A 160 -8.27 -11.67 -6.50
CA SER A 160 -8.24 -12.94 -5.77
C SER A 160 -6.79 -13.38 -5.49
N PRO A 161 -6.54 -14.21 -4.45
CA PRO A 161 -5.22 -14.80 -4.22
C PRO A 161 -4.71 -15.59 -5.43
N ASP A 162 -5.59 -16.24 -6.19
CA ASP A 162 -5.22 -17.03 -7.37
C ASP A 162 -4.73 -16.13 -8.51
N ASP A 163 -5.40 -14.97 -8.74
CA ASP A 163 -4.92 -13.96 -9.69
C ASP A 163 -3.52 -13.47 -9.32
N LEU A 164 -3.21 -13.41 -8.03
CA LEU A 164 -1.93 -12.96 -7.52
C LEU A 164 -0.81 -13.97 -7.71
N LEU A 165 -1.10 -15.27 -7.54
CA LEU A 165 -0.11 -16.34 -7.72
C LEU A 165 0.33 -16.46 -9.20
N VAL A 166 -0.60 -16.33 -10.14
CA VAL A 166 -0.33 -16.37 -11.58
C VAL A 166 0.45 -15.14 -12.05
N SER A 167 0.37 -14.05 -11.33
CA SER A 167 0.72 -12.72 -11.81
C SER A 167 2.15 -12.26 -11.50
N GLN A 168 2.93 -12.97 -10.68
CA GLN A 168 4.27 -12.51 -10.28
C GLN A 168 5.21 -12.21 -11.46
N ASP A 169 5.09 -12.99 -12.55
CA ASP A 169 5.83 -12.73 -13.78
C ASP A 169 5.09 -11.78 -14.75
N ASP A 170 3.78 -11.56 -14.54
CA ASP A 170 2.94 -10.82 -15.48
C ASP A 170 2.95 -9.31 -15.23
N VAL A 171 3.06 -8.82 -13.99
CA VAL A 171 3.15 -7.37 -13.72
C VAL A 171 4.35 -6.74 -14.42
N SER A 172 5.48 -7.46 -14.47
CA SER A 172 6.68 -7.01 -15.16
C SER A 172 6.45 -6.78 -16.66
N LYS A 173 5.58 -7.57 -17.31
CA LYS A 173 5.24 -7.45 -18.73
C LYS A 173 4.51 -6.15 -19.04
N TYR A 174 3.76 -5.61 -18.08
CA TYR A 174 2.96 -4.40 -18.28
C TYR A 174 3.75 -3.11 -18.07
N GLY A 175 4.72 -3.09 -17.17
CA GLY A 175 5.37 -1.85 -16.74
C GLY A 175 6.89 -1.83 -16.78
N VAL A 176 7.59 -2.97 -17.03
CA VAL A 176 9.05 -3.03 -17.03
C VAL A 176 9.58 -3.11 -18.46
N CYS A 177 10.52 -2.26 -18.79
CA CYS A 177 11.20 -2.23 -20.08
C CYS A 177 12.39 -3.20 -20.10
N ARG A 178 12.77 -3.67 -21.28
CA ARG A 178 13.96 -4.53 -21.47
C ARG A 178 15.27 -3.82 -21.10
N SER A 179 15.32 -2.51 -21.27
CA SER A 179 16.46 -1.64 -20.93
C SER A 179 15.96 -0.38 -20.19
N ALA A 180 16.87 0.45 -19.70
CA ALA A 180 16.52 1.72 -19.06
C ALA A 180 15.67 2.58 -20.00
N CYS A 181 14.43 2.85 -19.60
CA CYS A 181 13.47 3.60 -20.39
C CYS A 181 12.93 4.85 -19.68
N LEU A 182 12.81 4.81 -18.34
CA LEU A 182 12.22 5.91 -17.58
C LEU A 182 12.89 7.26 -17.83
N PRO A 183 14.24 7.37 -17.87
CA PRO A 183 14.88 8.65 -18.15
C PRO A 183 14.51 9.26 -19.50
N LYS A 184 14.11 8.42 -20.49
CA LYS A 184 13.67 8.89 -21.80
C LYS A 184 12.23 9.41 -21.80
N TYR A 185 11.41 8.97 -20.84
CA TYR A 185 10.02 9.41 -20.69
C TYR A 185 9.89 10.70 -19.87
N LEU A 186 10.90 11.03 -19.06
CA LEU A 186 10.82 12.14 -18.11
C LEU A 186 11.62 13.35 -18.59
N PRO A 187 11.11 14.58 -18.38
CA PRO A 187 11.93 15.78 -18.41
C PRO A 187 13.07 15.68 -17.40
N GLN A 188 14.23 16.25 -17.71
CA GLN A 188 15.43 16.20 -16.85
C GLN A 188 15.15 16.67 -15.40
N ALA A 189 14.35 17.73 -15.24
CA ALA A 189 13.98 18.26 -13.94
C ALA A 189 13.19 17.23 -13.08
N LEU A 190 12.31 16.45 -13.72
CA LEU A 190 11.53 15.43 -13.02
C LEU A 190 12.39 14.20 -12.69
N TRP A 191 13.28 13.82 -13.61
CA TRP A 191 14.25 12.77 -13.36
C TRP A 191 15.17 13.13 -12.16
N HIS A 192 15.66 14.36 -12.09
CA HIS A 192 16.45 14.81 -10.95
C HIS A 192 15.70 14.77 -9.62
N LYS A 193 14.42 15.15 -9.61
CA LYS A 193 13.58 15.01 -8.41
C LYS A 193 13.47 13.56 -7.94
N LEU A 194 13.35 12.62 -8.87
CA LEU A 194 13.30 11.19 -8.57
C LEU A 194 14.63 10.68 -8.00
N GLU A 195 15.76 11.10 -8.56
CA GLU A 195 17.11 10.79 -8.04
C GLU A 195 17.27 11.31 -6.60
N VAL A 196 16.82 12.52 -6.34
CA VAL A 196 16.85 13.11 -4.98
C VAL A 196 15.97 12.31 -4.03
N ARG A 197 14.75 11.90 -4.45
CA ARG A 197 13.82 11.11 -3.64
C ARG A 197 14.43 9.76 -3.24
N LEU A 198 15.12 9.10 -4.13
CA LEU A 198 15.69 7.76 -3.95
C LEU A 198 17.17 7.75 -3.59
N ARG A 199 17.78 8.90 -3.29
CA ARG A 199 19.23 9.03 -3.02
C ARG A 199 19.74 8.06 -1.96
N GLY A 200 18.95 7.78 -0.93
CA GLY A 200 19.27 6.82 0.13
C GLY A 200 19.15 5.35 -0.28
N ASN A 201 18.64 5.06 -1.48
CA ASN A 201 18.41 3.70 -1.98
C ASN A 201 18.88 3.53 -3.44
N PRO A 202 20.18 3.37 -3.69
CA PRO A 202 20.71 3.21 -5.05
C PRO A 202 20.15 2.01 -5.81
N ALA A 203 19.82 0.94 -5.09
CA ALA A 203 19.21 -0.24 -5.70
C ALA A 203 17.81 0.07 -6.27
N ALA A 204 16.98 0.81 -5.52
CA ALA A 204 15.69 1.28 -6.01
C ALA A 204 15.83 2.20 -7.22
N LEU A 205 16.84 3.08 -7.21
CA LEU A 205 17.12 3.97 -8.34
C LEU A 205 17.52 3.20 -9.61
N ASP A 206 18.31 2.12 -9.48
CA ASP A 206 18.67 1.28 -10.64
C ASP A 206 17.48 0.51 -11.19
N GLU A 207 16.61 0.06 -10.32
CA GLU A 207 15.41 -0.65 -10.69
C GLU A 207 14.42 0.23 -11.44
N ILE A 208 14.13 1.40 -10.89
CA ILE A 208 13.12 2.32 -11.42
C ILE A 208 13.47 2.82 -12.82
N LYS A 209 14.76 2.85 -13.19
CA LYS A 209 15.21 3.20 -14.56
C LYS A 209 14.54 2.37 -15.66
N ARG A 210 14.14 1.14 -15.33
CA ARG A 210 13.51 0.21 -16.28
C ARG A 210 12.00 0.21 -16.21
N MET A 211 11.39 1.09 -15.41
CA MET A 211 9.95 1.15 -15.25
C MET A 211 9.32 2.21 -16.15
N ARG A 212 8.06 1.99 -16.56
CA ARG A 212 7.23 3.05 -17.11
C ARG A 212 6.83 4.03 -16.02
N PRO A 213 6.49 5.29 -16.33
CA PRO A 213 6.23 6.30 -15.31
C PRO A 213 5.12 5.91 -14.31
N TRP A 214 4.05 5.25 -14.75
CA TRP A 214 2.98 4.80 -13.85
C TRP A 214 3.47 3.78 -12.80
N LEU A 215 4.34 2.84 -13.21
CA LEU A 215 4.88 1.84 -12.27
C LEU A 215 5.92 2.47 -11.34
N ALA A 216 6.67 3.45 -11.84
CA ALA A 216 7.58 4.24 -11.02
C ALA A 216 6.84 5.05 -9.94
N SER A 217 5.65 5.59 -10.27
CA SER A 217 4.76 6.29 -9.33
C SER A 217 4.35 5.37 -8.19
N LEU A 218 3.81 4.19 -8.48
CA LEU A 218 3.43 3.20 -7.45
C LEU A 218 4.62 2.79 -6.56
N LEU A 219 5.81 2.71 -7.14
CA LEU A 219 7.03 2.41 -6.38
C LEU A 219 7.39 3.53 -5.42
N VAL A 220 7.29 4.79 -5.84
CA VAL A 220 7.55 5.96 -4.98
C VAL A 220 6.55 6.02 -3.83
N GLU A 221 5.26 5.82 -4.09
CA GLU A 221 4.21 5.77 -3.06
C GLU A 221 4.48 4.66 -2.03
N THR A 222 4.88 3.47 -2.51
CA THR A 222 5.25 2.36 -1.60
C THR A 222 6.46 2.72 -0.75
N TYR A 223 7.49 3.29 -1.37
CA TYR A 223 8.70 3.71 -0.67
C TYR A 223 8.39 4.73 0.43
N ASP A 224 7.53 5.70 0.14
CA ASP A 224 7.11 6.71 1.12
C ASP A 224 6.32 6.08 2.27
N SER A 225 5.41 5.13 1.98
CA SER A 225 4.63 4.41 2.99
C SER A 225 5.49 3.55 3.92
N LEU A 226 6.45 2.82 3.35
CA LEU A 226 7.41 2.01 4.13
C LEU A 226 8.37 2.91 4.94
N SER A 227 8.75 4.07 4.40
CA SER A 227 9.56 5.07 5.10
C SER A 227 8.79 5.72 6.26
N ALA A 228 7.46 5.72 6.21
CA ALA A 228 6.60 6.14 7.31
C ALA A 228 6.47 5.10 8.44
N GLY A 229 7.10 3.92 8.28
CA GLY A 229 7.08 2.82 9.25
C GLY A 229 5.95 1.83 9.04
N LEU A 230 5.08 2.01 8.02
CA LEU A 230 4.05 1.04 7.69
C LEU A 230 4.68 -0.22 7.07
N GLN A 231 4.00 -1.36 7.23
CA GLN A 231 4.51 -2.68 6.85
C GLN A 231 3.52 -3.40 5.94
N THR A 232 4.01 -4.13 4.95
CA THR A 232 3.18 -4.89 3.99
C THR A 232 2.45 -6.05 4.65
N GLU A 233 3.06 -6.67 5.65
CA GLU A 233 2.51 -7.80 6.40
C GLU A 233 1.27 -7.40 7.22
N TYR A 234 1.12 -6.10 7.50
CA TYR A 234 -0.02 -5.51 8.22
C TYR A 234 -0.99 -4.79 7.28
N GLY A 235 -0.91 -5.04 5.99
CA GLY A 235 -1.97 -4.65 5.06
C GLY A 235 -3.31 -5.29 5.44
N THR A 236 -4.40 -4.52 5.31
CA THR A 236 -5.74 -4.95 5.75
C THR A 236 -6.19 -6.24 5.07
N GLU A 237 -5.92 -6.37 3.76
CA GLU A 237 -6.27 -7.57 2.99
C GLU A 237 -5.55 -8.81 3.50
N ALA A 238 -4.26 -8.70 3.83
CA ALA A 238 -3.49 -9.81 4.39
C ALA A 238 -4.07 -10.25 5.75
N GLN A 239 -4.43 -9.29 6.60
CA GLN A 239 -5.05 -9.58 7.90
C GLN A 239 -6.44 -10.21 7.74
N LEU A 240 -7.26 -9.74 6.79
CA LEU A 240 -8.57 -10.34 6.47
C LEU A 240 -8.42 -11.78 5.98
N GLN A 241 -7.51 -12.02 5.05
CA GLN A 241 -7.26 -13.37 4.52
C GLN A 241 -6.84 -14.33 5.64
N ASN A 242 -5.94 -13.92 6.53
CA ASN A 242 -5.51 -14.72 7.67
C ASN A 242 -6.66 -15.14 8.59
N VAL A 243 -7.67 -14.28 8.77
CA VAL A 243 -8.89 -14.60 9.54
C VAL A 243 -9.84 -15.46 8.70
N TYR A 244 -10.10 -15.10 7.45
CA TYR A 244 -11.13 -15.70 6.62
C TYR A 244 -10.78 -17.11 6.13
N LEU A 245 -9.52 -17.42 5.87
CA LEU A 245 -9.07 -18.76 5.49
C LEU A 245 -9.46 -19.84 6.51
N ARG A 246 -9.68 -19.45 7.78
CA ARG A 246 -10.16 -20.36 8.82
C ARG A 246 -11.65 -20.71 8.70
N THR A 247 -12.42 -19.94 7.95
CA THR A 247 -13.88 -20.10 7.80
C THR A 247 -14.27 -21.05 6.67
N ARG A 248 -13.32 -21.46 5.80
CA ARG A 248 -13.55 -22.22 4.55
C ARG A 248 -14.50 -21.51 3.56
N GLY A 249 -14.66 -20.20 3.67
CA GLY A 249 -15.41 -19.39 2.73
C GLY A 249 -14.69 -19.22 1.39
N LYS A 250 -15.43 -18.77 0.37
CA LYS A 250 -14.89 -18.51 -0.96
C LYS A 250 -14.27 -17.10 -1.02
N ILE A 251 -13.06 -16.97 -1.56
CA ILE A 251 -12.47 -15.68 -1.90
C ILE A 251 -12.56 -15.46 -3.40
N VAL A 252 -13.00 -14.27 -3.83
CA VAL A 252 -13.15 -13.91 -5.25
C VAL A 252 -12.54 -12.53 -5.53
N GLY A 253 -12.12 -12.29 -6.78
CA GLY A 253 -11.70 -10.97 -7.25
C GLY A 253 -12.87 -10.16 -7.82
N LEU A 254 -12.90 -8.86 -7.54
CA LEU A 254 -13.79 -7.91 -8.20
C LEU A 254 -13.24 -7.44 -9.56
N GLU A 255 -11.98 -7.66 -9.81
CA GLU A 255 -11.34 -7.51 -11.13
C GLU A 255 -10.25 -8.56 -11.27
N THR A 256 -9.82 -8.80 -12.50
CA THR A 256 -8.63 -9.60 -12.80
C THR A 256 -7.40 -8.70 -12.78
N LEU A 257 -6.19 -9.28 -12.62
CA LEU A 257 -4.95 -8.52 -12.74
C LEU A 257 -4.86 -7.79 -14.09
N GLY A 258 -5.26 -8.43 -15.19
CA GLY A 258 -5.24 -7.81 -16.51
C GLY A 258 -6.16 -6.59 -16.62
N GLU A 259 -7.31 -6.59 -15.94
CA GLU A 259 -8.23 -5.43 -15.88
C GLU A 259 -7.62 -4.31 -15.04
N GLN A 260 -7.02 -4.62 -13.90
CA GLN A 260 -6.33 -3.64 -13.06
C GLN A 260 -5.16 -3.00 -13.80
N MET A 261 -4.29 -3.80 -14.42
CA MET A 261 -3.14 -3.30 -15.18
C MET A 261 -3.56 -2.44 -16.37
N ARG A 262 -4.69 -2.75 -17.03
CA ARG A 262 -5.23 -1.90 -18.11
C ARG A 262 -5.59 -0.49 -17.63
N SER A 263 -6.02 -0.33 -16.38
CA SER A 263 -6.31 1.01 -15.83
C SER A 263 -5.06 1.91 -15.87
N PHE A 264 -3.88 1.36 -15.64
CA PHE A 264 -2.61 2.09 -15.69
C PHE A 264 -2.00 2.13 -17.11
N THR A 265 -1.99 1.01 -17.82
CA THR A 265 -1.35 0.92 -19.15
C THR A 265 -2.11 1.66 -20.23
N SER A 266 -3.41 1.91 -20.06
CA SER A 266 -4.22 2.74 -20.96
C SER A 266 -4.03 4.24 -20.78
N LEU A 267 -3.30 4.67 -19.74
CA LEU A 267 -2.92 6.07 -19.56
C LEU A 267 -1.98 6.51 -20.67
N SER A 268 -2.23 7.68 -21.25
CA SER A 268 -1.31 8.31 -22.18
C SER A 268 0.03 8.62 -21.54
N SER A 269 1.08 8.82 -22.33
CA SER A 269 2.39 9.20 -21.80
C SER A 269 2.36 10.49 -20.98
N ALA A 270 1.46 11.44 -21.31
CA ALA A 270 1.27 12.66 -20.52
C ALA A 270 0.64 12.37 -19.17
N GLN A 271 -0.41 11.54 -19.12
CA GLN A 271 -1.06 11.12 -17.88
C GLN A 271 -0.09 10.33 -16.96
N GLN A 272 0.67 9.40 -17.52
CA GLN A 272 1.66 8.64 -16.72
C GLN A 272 2.77 9.54 -16.13
N ARG A 273 3.21 10.56 -16.90
CA ARG A 273 4.18 11.54 -16.39
C ARG A 273 3.57 12.45 -15.32
N GLU A 274 2.31 12.86 -15.49
CA GLU A 274 1.62 13.68 -14.51
C GLU A 274 1.44 12.91 -13.19
N MET A 275 1.04 11.64 -13.24
CA MET A 275 0.92 10.76 -12.08
C MET A 275 2.24 10.75 -11.26
N LEU A 276 3.35 10.42 -11.91
CA LEU A 276 4.66 10.42 -11.24
C LEU A 276 5.11 11.84 -10.81
N ALA A 277 4.72 12.88 -11.55
CA ALA A 277 5.08 14.24 -11.19
C ALA A 277 4.39 14.69 -9.90
N GLN A 278 3.14 14.30 -9.69
CA GLN A 278 2.39 14.61 -8.45
C GLN A 278 3.07 14.01 -7.23
N ASP A 279 3.55 12.76 -7.30
CA ASP A 279 4.30 12.13 -6.20
C ASP A 279 5.62 12.84 -5.89
N LEU A 280 6.22 13.48 -6.89
CA LEU A 280 7.52 14.15 -6.76
C LEU A 280 7.42 15.68 -6.55
N VAL A 281 6.21 16.24 -6.47
CA VAL A 281 6.00 17.68 -6.18
C VAL A 281 6.41 17.98 -4.76
N GLN A 282 6.01 17.15 -3.81
CA GLN A 282 6.23 17.38 -2.39
C GLN A 282 7.62 16.96 -1.93
N THR A 283 8.03 17.51 -0.80
CA THR A 283 9.22 17.04 -0.08
C THR A 283 8.97 15.66 0.54
N PRO A 284 10.03 14.90 0.87
CA PRO A 284 9.87 13.64 1.62
C PRO A 284 9.09 13.82 2.93
N ALA A 285 9.29 14.92 3.65
CA ALA A 285 8.57 15.23 4.87
C ALA A 285 7.07 15.49 4.61
N GLY A 286 6.72 16.14 3.49
CA GLY A 286 5.35 16.36 3.06
C GLY A 286 4.63 15.05 2.76
N ASN A 287 5.28 14.15 2.01
CA ASN A 287 4.71 12.83 1.71
C ASN A 287 4.56 11.97 2.97
N LEU A 288 5.52 12.02 3.89
CA LEU A 288 5.38 11.35 5.18
C LEU A 288 4.15 11.86 5.95
N ALA A 289 3.93 13.17 5.99
CA ALA A 289 2.76 13.76 6.64
C ALA A 289 1.44 13.33 5.96
N ASP A 290 1.44 13.17 4.63
CA ASP A 290 0.29 12.68 3.87
C ASP A 290 -0.03 11.22 4.19
N VAL A 291 0.98 10.35 4.19
CA VAL A 291 0.83 8.92 4.57
C VAL A 291 0.25 8.82 5.98
N GLN A 292 0.79 9.57 6.95
CA GLN A 292 0.30 9.60 8.32
C GLN A 292 -1.13 10.16 8.41
N THR A 293 -1.48 11.13 7.57
CA THR A 293 -2.83 11.70 7.54
C THR A 293 -3.83 10.70 6.99
N LEU A 294 -3.55 10.06 5.86
CA LEU A 294 -4.40 9.00 5.31
C LEU A 294 -4.59 7.85 6.31
N HIS A 295 -3.51 7.42 6.96
CA HIS A 295 -3.56 6.36 7.98
C HIS A 295 -4.46 6.76 9.16
N ARG A 296 -4.34 7.99 9.70
CA ARG A 296 -5.21 8.48 10.77
C ARG A 296 -6.69 8.56 10.34
N LEU A 297 -6.98 9.06 9.14
CA LEU A 297 -8.35 9.11 8.61
C LEU A 297 -8.95 7.71 8.48
N TRP A 298 -8.16 6.75 8.00
CA TRP A 298 -8.56 5.36 7.92
C TRP A 298 -8.81 4.76 9.31
N GLN A 299 -7.97 5.04 10.30
CA GLN A 299 -8.20 4.61 11.69
C GLN A 299 -9.50 5.16 12.28
N VAL A 300 -9.90 6.38 11.91
CA VAL A 300 -11.19 6.99 12.31
C VAL A 300 -12.37 6.30 11.63
N GLY A 301 -12.19 5.79 10.41
CA GLY A 301 -13.18 5.00 9.71
C GLY A 301 -14.19 5.80 8.89
N ASP A 302 -13.87 7.03 8.50
CA ASP A 302 -14.75 7.91 7.70
C ASP A 302 -14.29 7.91 6.23
N ALA A 303 -15.03 7.19 5.37
CA ALA A 303 -14.72 7.09 3.95
C ALA A 303 -14.89 8.42 3.19
N ASP A 304 -15.86 9.25 3.59
CA ASP A 304 -16.10 10.54 2.93
C ASP A 304 -15.01 11.55 3.31
N ALA A 305 -14.52 11.52 4.56
CA ALA A 305 -13.37 12.33 4.97
C ALA A 305 -12.08 11.92 4.21
N ILE A 306 -11.86 10.64 3.99
CA ILE A 306 -10.75 10.13 3.16
C ILE A 306 -10.87 10.67 1.73
N ALA A 307 -12.05 10.56 1.12
CA ALA A 307 -12.30 11.03 -0.24
C ALA A 307 -12.14 12.54 -0.39
N ALA A 308 -12.63 13.31 0.58
CA ALA A 308 -12.48 14.76 0.61
C ALA A 308 -11.01 15.20 0.73
N TRP A 309 -10.26 14.54 1.61
CA TRP A 309 -8.83 14.79 1.77
C TRP A 309 -8.06 14.47 0.48
N GLN A 310 -8.34 13.32 -0.15
CA GLN A 310 -7.70 12.92 -1.40
C GLN A 310 -8.00 13.91 -2.54
N ALA A 311 -9.25 14.36 -2.66
CA ALA A 311 -9.65 15.34 -3.67
C ALA A 311 -8.92 16.68 -3.48
N ALA A 312 -8.85 17.18 -2.24
CA ALA A 312 -8.12 18.41 -1.92
C ALA A 312 -6.61 18.26 -2.20
N LYS A 313 -6.03 17.10 -1.88
CA LYS A 313 -4.63 16.80 -2.17
C LYS A 313 -4.38 16.77 -3.68
N SER A 314 -5.21 16.08 -4.46
CA SER A 314 -5.10 16.02 -5.93
C SER A 314 -5.19 17.42 -6.54
N GLU A 315 -6.06 18.30 -6.05
CA GLU A 315 -6.18 19.67 -6.55
C GLU A 315 -4.92 20.50 -6.31
N VAL A 316 -4.29 20.35 -5.15
CA VAL A 316 -3.04 21.06 -4.80
C VAL A 316 -1.84 20.53 -5.59
N LEU A 317 -1.76 19.21 -5.83
CA LEU A 317 -0.61 18.58 -6.47
C LEU A 317 -0.71 18.55 -8.00
N ALA A 318 -1.89 18.68 -8.58
CA ALA A 318 -2.10 18.66 -10.01
C ALA A 318 -1.40 19.85 -10.69
N ARG A 319 -0.53 19.54 -11.64
CA ARG A 319 0.09 20.53 -12.54
C ARG A 319 -0.84 20.89 -13.69
N ASP A 320 -1.65 19.91 -14.11
CA ASP A 320 -2.76 20.06 -15.03
C ASP A 320 -3.97 19.33 -14.47
N LYS A 321 -4.96 20.11 -14.00
CA LYS A 321 -6.16 19.56 -13.38
C LYS A 321 -6.94 18.64 -14.32
N ARG A 322 -7.04 18.96 -15.62
CA ARG A 322 -7.79 18.12 -16.58
C ARG A 322 -7.13 16.76 -16.75
N VAL A 323 -5.80 16.75 -16.80
CA VAL A 323 -5.02 15.51 -16.88
C VAL A 323 -5.17 14.71 -15.59
N SER A 324 -5.09 15.36 -14.43
CA SER A 324 -5.29 14.71 -13.12
C SER A 324 -6.70 14.11 -12.99
N ASP A 325 -7.75 14.88 -13.27
CA ASP A 325 -9.14 14.39 -13.25
C ASP A 325 -9.35 13.18 -14.18
N SER A 326 -8.66 13.17 -15.31
CA SER A 326 -8.69 12.06 -16.29
C SER A 326 -7.95 10.82 -15.77
N ILE A 327 -6.87 10.98 -15.00
CA ILE A 327 -6.17 9.88 -14.32
C ILE A 327 -7.12 9.28 -13.28
N ASP A 328 -7.67 10.09 -12.38
CA ASP A 328 -8.60 9.64 -11.33
C ASP A 328 -9.81 8.92 -11.92
N ASN A 329 -10.34 9.41 -13.06
CA ASN A 329 -11.44 8.71 -13.73
C ASN A 329 -11.05 7.28 -14.13
N LYS A 330 -9.85 7.07 -14.68
CA LYS A 330 -9.40 5.76 -15.15
C LYS A 330 -8.98 4.81 -14.04
N ILE A 331 -8.20 5.29 -13.08
CA ILE A 331 -7.62 4.43 -12.05
C ILE A 331 -8.51 4.23 -10.82
N VAL A 332 -9.51 5.12 -10.61
CA VAL A 332 -10.43 5.04 -9.47
C VAL A 332 -11.86 4.85 -9.95
N TYR A 333 -12.45 5.83 -10.65
CA TYR A 333 -13.90 5.86 -10.85
C TYR A 333 -14.43 4.84 -11.86
N GLU A 334 -13.66 4.51 -12.91
CA GLU A 334 -14.01 3.40 -13.80
C GLU A 334 -13.93 2.05 -13.09
N ARG A 335 -12.97 1.88 -12.18
CA ARG A 335 -12.87 0.69 -11.34
C ARG A 335 -14.04 0.61 -10.36
N ASN A 336 -14.42 1.71 -9.71
CA ASN A 336 -15.59 1.76 -8.83
C ASN A 336 -16.87 1.25 -9.51
N ARG A 337 -17.12 1.68 -10.75
CA ARG A 337 -18.28 1.20 -11.54
C ARG A 337 -18.20 -0.31 -11.82
N ARG A 338 -17.01 -0.83 -12.17
CA ARG A 338 -16.81 -2.28 -12.36
C ARG A 338 -16.98 -3.05 -11.07
N PHE A 339 -16.45 -2.55 -9.96
CA PHE A 339 -16.60 -3.17 -8.64
C PHE A 339 -18.07 -3.29 -8.26
N VAL A 340 -18.84 -2.22 -8.35
CA VAL A 340 -20.28 -2.26 -8.05
C VAL A 340 -21.02 -3.23 -8.97
N ALA A 341 -20.76 -3.20 -10.28
CA ALA A 341 -21.37 -4.16 -11.20
C ALA A 341 -21.09 -5.63 -10.80
N ARG A 342 -19.84 -5.93 -10.37
CA ARG A 342 -19.47 -7.28 -9.90
C ARG A 342 -20.08 -7.61 -8.54
N MET A 343 -20.13 -6.66 -7.61
CA MET A 343 -20.82 -6.84 -6.32
C MET A 343 -22.28 -7.22 -6.52
N LEU A 344 -22.97 -6.55 -7.44
CA LEU A 344 -24.39 -6.84 -7.77
C LEU A 344 -24.59 -8.22 -8.40
N LEU A 345 -23.60 -8.77 -9.09
CA LEU A 345 -23.66 -10.13 -9.66
C LEU A 345 -23.44 -11.22 -8.61
N ILE A 346 -22.61 -10.97 -7.59
CA ILE A 346 -22.25 -11.96 -6.57
C ILE A 346 -23.16 -11.88 -5.33
N ALA A 347 -23.72 -10.70 -5.04
CA ALA A 347 -24.64 -10.53 -3.93
C ALA A 347 -26.03 -11.03 -4.30
N GLY A 348 -26.67 -11.74 -3.38
CA GLY A 348 -28.03 -12.29 -3.59
C GLY A 348 -28.84 -12.30 -2.31
N PRO A 349 -30.16 -12.60 -2.42
CA PRO A 349 -31.04 -12.71 -1.27
C PRO A 349 -30.51 -13.71 -0.23
N ASN A 350 -30.45 -13.31 1.02
CA ASN A 350 -30.01 -14.15 2.15
C ASN A 350 -28.58 -14.76 2.00
N LYS A 351 -27.75 -14.19 1.12
CA LYS A 351 -26.34 -14.56 0.92
C LYS A 351 -25.48 -13.31 1.02
N PRO A 352 -25.14 -12.87 2.24
CA PRO A 352 -24.31 -11.69 2.42
C PRO A 352 -22.93 -11.88 1.81
N VAL A 353 -22.36 -10.79 1.29
CA VAL A 353 -21.02 -10.74 0.72
C VAL A 353 -20.21 -9.74 1.52
N PHE A 354 -19.01 -10.14 1.94
CA PHE A 354 -18.04 -9.21 2.53
C PHE A 354 -17.11 -8.71 1.43
N VAL A 355 -17.06 -7.42 1.23
CA VAL A 355 -16.23 -6.73 0.22
C VAL A 355 -15.14 -5.95 0.92
N ALA A 356 -13.89 -6.16 0.52
CA ALA A 356 -12.75 -5.39 1.00
C ALA A 356 -12.00 -4.79 -0.20
N ILE A 357 -12.00 -3.47 -0.28
CA ILE A 357 -11.39 -2.68 -1.36
C ILE A 357 -10.64 -1.49 -0.78
N GLY A 358 -9.67 -0.96 -1.49
CA GLY A 358 -8.90 0.21 -1.06
C GLY A 358 -9.80 1.35 -0.57
N ALA A 359 -9.46 1.94 0.57
CA ALA A 359 -10.29 2.94 1.24
C ALA A 359 -10.65 4.14 0.35
N LEU A 360 -9.79 4.48 -0.60
CA LEU A 360 -10.00 5.56 -1.58
C LEU A 360 -11.14 5.26 -2.59
N HIS A 361 -11.57 4.00 -2.71
CA HIS A 361 -12.68 3.62 -3.57
C HIS A 361 -14.06 3.83 -2.93
N LEU A 362 -14.15 3.94 -1.59
CA LEU A 362 -15.43 3.92 -0.89
C LEU A 362 -16.18 5.24 -0.96
N GLY A 363 -15.59 6.33 -0.48
CA GLY A 363 -16.25 7.61 -0.22
C GLY A 363 -16.36 8.52 -1.44
N GLY A 364 -17.07 9.65 -1.22
CA GLY A 364 -17.23 10.72 -2.20
C GLY A 364 -18.32 10.47 -3.25
N PRO A 365 -18.59 11.45 -4.11
CA PRO A 365 -19.74 11.43 -5.04
C PRO A 365 -19.63 10.36 -6.14
N LYS A 366 -18.44 9.87 -6.43
CA LYS A 366 -18.17 8.79 -7.40
C LYS A 366 -17.65 7.51 -6.70
N GLY A 367 -17.72 7.47 -5.37
CA GLY A 367 -17.32 6.33 -4.56
C GLY A 367 -18.32 5.18 -4.60
N VAL A 368 -17.87 4.00 -4.21
CA VAL A 368 -18.66 2.77 -4.22
C VAL A 368 -19.91 2.90 -3.33
N LEU A 369 -19.82 3.56 -2.17
CA LEU A 369 -20.96 3.78 -1.29
C LEU A 369 -22.08 4.57 -1.98
N GLN A 370 -21.72 5.65 -2.70
CA GLN A 370 -22.69 6.45 -3.43
C GLN A 370 -23.26 5.71 -4.65
N LEU A 371 -22.45 4.94 -5.36
CA LEU A 371 -22.92 4.10 -6.46
C LEU A 371 -23.92 3.04 -5.98
N LEU A 372 -23.69 2.40 -4.83
CA LEU A 372 -24.65 1.46 -4.25
C LEU A 372 -25.96 2.15 -3.86
N ARG A 373 -25.93 3.37 -3.31
CA ARG A 373 -27.14 4.17 -3.06
C ARG A 373 -27.93 4.43 -4.34
N GLN A 374 -27.25 4.74 -5.45
CA GLN A 374 -27.88 4.89 -6.77
C GLN A 374 -28.52 3.59 -7.29
N HIS A 375 -28.04 2.44 -6.85
CA HIS A 375 -28.64 1.13 -7.11
C HIS A 375 -29.71 0.73 -6.09
N GLY A 376 -30.19 1.64 -5.25
CA GLY A 376 -31.29 1.44 -4.31
C GLY A 376 -30.91 0.74 -3.01
N PHE A 377 -29.60 0.70 -2.68
CA PHE A 377 -29.16 0.24 -1.36
C PHE A 377 -29.25 1.36 -0.32
N VAL A 378 -29.72 1.02 0.87
CA VAL A 378 -29.47 1.83 2.08
C VAL A 378 -28.07 1.50 2.55
N VAL A 379 -27.23 2.52 2.74
CA VAL A 379 -25.81 2.36 3.11
C VAL A 379 -25.54 3.13 4.39
N GLU A 380 -25.17 2.41 5.44
CA GLU A 380 -24.95 2.94 6.79
C GLU A 380 -23.56 2.53 7.31
N PRO A 381 -22.93 3.31 8.23
CA PRO A 381 -21.75 2.89 8.97
C PRO A 381 -22.05 1.64 9.81
N GLY A 382 -21.07 0.68 9.90
CA GLY A 382 -21.19 -0.56 10.63
C GLY A 382 -20.36 -0.65 11.93
#